data_1d0c813421232716b4a4c4918650d11c
#
_entry.id   1d0c813421232716b4a4c4918650d11c
#
_cell.length_a   1.000
_cell.length_b   1.000
_cell.length_c   1.000
_cell.angle_alpha   90.00
_cell.angle_beta   90.00
_cell.angle_gamma   90.00
#
_symmetry.space_group_name_H-M   'P 1'
#
loop_
_entity.id
_entity.type
_entity.pdbx_description
1 polymer ?
#
loop_
_entity_poly.entity_id
_entity_poly.type
_entity_poly.pdbx_seq_one_letter_code
_entity_poly.pdbx_strand_id
1 'polypeptide(L)'
;MRGLIKKLSYRSKLLLNFAALFIVFAILLVCFQYHREKLYRWELLETRLRSYSDLVANSLESRGVDNDSVQLATIMRMMPAELRLTVVSREGKVKYDSNTGLGEKLDDHSNRPEVHQAMTHAEGCDVRLSHSTGVTYFYYAKSYGGFV
;
A
#
# COMPACT_ATOMS: atom_id res chain seq x y z
N MET A 1 9.01 3.61 -46.64
CA MET A 1 9.23 2.25 -46.11
C MET A 1 8.73 1.10 -47.00
N ARG A 2 7.70 1.26 -47.85
CA ARG A 2 7.20 0.20 -48.73
C ARG A 2 8.17 -0.24 -49.86
N GLY A 3 9.17 0.55 -50.23
CA GLY A 3 10.10 0.26 -51.35
C GLY A 3 11.28 -0.67 -51.02
N LEU A 4 11.71 -0.73 -49.76
CA LEU A 4 12.85 -1.55 -49.33
C LEU A 4 12.48 -3.06 -49.22
N ILE A 5 11.24 -3.37 -48.87
CA ILE A 5 10.75 -4.73 -48.64
C ILE A 5 10.60 -5.52 -49.96
N LYS A 6 10.44 -4.84 -51.09
CA LYS A 6 10.28 -5.49 -52.40
C LYS A 6 11.53 -6.16 -52.97
N LYS A 7 12.74 -5.78 -52.51
CA LYS A 7 14.03 -6.31 -53.00
C LYS A 7 14.64 -7.43 -52.13
N LEU A 8 13.95 -7.81 -51.02
CA LEU A 8 14.48 -8.84 -50.10
C LEU A 8 14.17 -10.25 -50.64
N SER A 9 15.16 -11.13 -50.52
CA SER A 9 14.99 -12.57 -50.79
C SER A 9 13.84 -13.17 -49.96
N TYR A 10 13.22 -14.23 -50.42
CA TYR A 10 12.15 -14.94 -49.70
C TYR A 10 12.58 -15.34 -48.29
N ARG A 11 13.82 -15.82 -48.10
CA ARG A 11 14.41 -16.16 -46.81
C ARG A 11 14.48 -14.96 -45.87
N SER A 12 14.88 -13.78 -46.36
CA SER A 12 14.97 -12.55 -45.57
C SER A 12 13.58 -12.05 -45.14
N LYS A 13 12.57 -12.20 -45.96
CA LYS A 13 11.18 -11.85 -45.61
C LYS A 13 10.63 -12.77 -44.51
N LEU A 14 10.92 -14.06 -44.59
CA LEU A 14 10.52 -15.04 -43.61
C LEU A 14 11.19 -14.73 -42.23
N LEU A 15 12.48 -14.50 -42.23
CA LEU A 15 13.24 -14.10 -40.99
C LEU A 15 12.68 -12.83 -40.41
N LEU A 16 12.35 -11.84 -41.23
CA LEU A 16 11.83 -10.57 -40.77
C LEU A 16 10.43 -10.71 -40.10
N ASN A 17 9.57 -11.58 -40.69
CA ASN A 17 8.29 -11.88 -40.07
C ASN A 17 8.42 -12.63 -38.76
N PHE A 18 9.32 -13.60 -38.64
CA PHE A 18 9.60 -14.28 -37.37
C PHE A 18 10.18 -13.32 -36.32
N ALA A 19 11.12 -12.46 -36.73
CA ALA A 19 11.66 -11.43 -35.83
C ALA A 19 10.57 -10.46 -35.35
N ALA A 20 9.71 -10.02 -36.24
CA ALA A 20 8.59 -9.14 -35.86
C ALA A 20 7.63 -9.83 -34.88
N LEU A 21 7.25 -11.09 -35.16
CA LEU A 21 6.41 -11.87 -34.26
C LEU A 21 7.05 -12.07 -32.89
N PHE A 22 8.37 -12.37 -32.86
CA PHE A 22 9.11 -12.53 -31.62
C PHE A 22 9.18 -11.24 -30.80
N ILE A 23 9.38 -10.10 -31.46
CA ILE A 23 9.39 -8.77 -30.81
C ILE A 23 8.01 -8.47 -30.20
N VAL A 24 6.93 -8.70 -30.94
CA VAL A 24 5.58 -8.49 -30.41
C VAL A 24 5.31 -9.38 -29.21
N PHE A 25 5.70 -10.66 -29.29
CA PHE A 25 5.57 -11.58 -28.16
C PHE A 25 6.38 -11.15 -26.94
N ALA A 26 7.62 -10.71 -27.15
CA ALA A 26 8.47 -10.20 -26.07
C ALA A 26 7.85 -8.95 -25.39
N ILE A 27 7.31 -8.01 -26.17
CA ILE A 27 6.62 -6.84 -25.62
C ILE A 27 5.40 -7.26 -24.78
N LEU A 28 4.59 -8.19 -25.27
CA LEU A 28 3.43 -8.69 -24.54
C LEU A 28 3.83 -9.35 -23.22
N LEU A 29 4.91 -10.15 -23.21
CA LEU A 29 5.45 -10.75 -21.99
C LEU A 29 5.92 -9.71 -20.99
N VAL A 30 6.63 -8.68 -21.42
CA VAL A 30 7.10 -7.60 -20.55
C VAL A 30 5.92 -6.84 -19.95
N CYS A 31 4.92 -6.48 -20.77
CA CYS A 31 3.71 -5.83 -20.29
C CYS A 31 2.94 -6.68 -19.28
N PHE A 32 2.80 -7.97 -19.56
CA PHE A 32 2.15 -8.92 -18.66
C PHE A 32 2.90 -9.04 -17.32
N GLN A 33 4.23 -9.19 -17.37
CA GLN A 33 5.08 -9.25 -16.18
C GLN A 33 4.97 -7.97 -15.33
N TYR A 34 5.05 -6.81 -15.99
CA TYR A 34 4.93 -5.52 -15.32
C TYR A 34 3.57 -5.36 -14.60
N HIS A 35 2.49 -5.74 -15.27
CA HIS A 35 1.15 -5.66 -14.68
C HIS A 35 1.00 -6.61 -13.49
N ARG A 36 1.49 -7.85 -13.63
CA ARG A 36 1.45 -8.86 -12.57
C ARG A 36 2.30 -8.46 -11.35
N GLU A 37 3.48 -7.90 -11.58
CA GLU A 37 4.36 -7.45 -10.49
C GLU A 37 3.74 -6.30 -9.69
N LYS A 38 3.05 -5.38 -10.36
CA LYS A 38 2.34 -4.29 -9.69
C LYS A 38 1.26 -4.82 -8.75
N LEU A 39 0.41 -5.75 -9.21
CA LEU A 39 -0.64 -6.36 -8.38
C LEU A 39 -0.05 -7.10 -7.18
N TYR A 40 1.00 -7.90 -7.40
CA TYR A 40 1.65 -8.66 -6.33
C TYR A 40 2.27 -7.76 -5.25
N ARG A 41 2.84 -6.63 -5.62
CA ARG A 41 3.39 -5.66 -4.66
C ARG A 41 2.30 -5.07 -3.76
N TRP A 42 1.12 -4.79 -4.29
CA TRP A 42 0.00 -4.28 -3.51
C TRP A 42 -0.50 -5.30 -2.48
N GLU A 43 -0.71 -6.53 -2.90
CA GLU A 43 -1.14 -7.62 -2.04
C GLU A 43 -0.12 -7.91 -0.91
N LEU A 44 1.17 -7.86 -1.25
CA LEU A 44 2.24 -8.02 -0.26
C LEU A 44 2.26 -6.89 0.78
N LEU A 45 2.08 -5.63 0.34
CA LEU A 45 2.00 -4.48 1.25
C LEU A 45 0.79 -4.60 2.17
N GLU A 46 -0.38 -4.90 1.64
CA GLU A 46 -1.60 -5.10 2.42
C GLU A 46 -1.42 -6.19 3.48
N THR A 47 -0.88 -7.35 3.09
CA THR A 47 -0.63 -8.46 4.01
C THR A 47 0.34 -8.08 5.14
N ARG A 48 1.40 -7.34 4.82
CA ARG A 48 2.35 -6.85 5.84
C ARG A 48 1.70 -5.85 6.79
N LEU A 49 0.97 -4.87 6.26
CA LEU A 49 0.29 -3.87 7.09
C LEU A 49 -0.79 -4.50 7.97
N ARG A 50 -1.53 -5.48 7.44
CA ARG A 50 -2.46 -6.30 8.24
C ARG A 50 -1.75 -6.96 9.42
N SER A 51 -0.61 -7.62 9.19
CA SER A 51 0.15 -8.27 10.24
C SER A 51 0.68 -7.29 11.30
N TYR A 52 1.11 -6.10 10.87
CA TYR A 52 1.52 -5.04 11.80
C TYR A 52 0.35 -4.50 12.61
N SER A 53 -0.81 -4.30 11.98
CA SER A 53 -2.03 -3.86 12.66
C SER A 53 -2.50 -4.90 13.69
N ASP A 54 -2.42 -6.19 13.38
CA ASP A 54 -2.75 -7.26 14.32
C ASP A 54 -1.81 -7.28 15.53
N LEU A 55 -0.52 -7.06 15.30
CA LEU A 55 0.46 -6.96 16.39
C LEU A 55 0.14 -5.81 17.34
N VAL A 56 -0.18 -4.64 16.79
CA VAL A 56 -0.58 -3.46 17.56
C VAL A 56 -1.88 -3.70 18.29
N ALA A 57 -2.91 -4.21 17.60
CA ALA A 57 -4.22 -4.50 18.17
C ALA A 57 -4.13 -5.46 19.36
N ASN A 58 -3.41 -6.56 19.22
CA ASN A 58 -3.20 -7.53 20.30
C ASN A 58 -2.49 -6.93 21.53
N SER A 59 -1.59 -5.97 21.29
CA SER A 59 -0.92 -5.30 22.40
C SER A 59 -1.83 -4.31 23.12
N LEU A 60 -2.72 -3.62 22.40
CA LEU A 60 -3.69 -2.67 22.97
C LEU A 60 -4.83 -3.38 23.73
N GLU A 61 -5.22 -4.58 23.33
CA GLU A 61 -6.28 -5.36 24.00
C GLU A 61 -5.93 -5.70 25.42
N SER A 62 -4.65 -5.91 25.70
CA SER A 62 -4.21 -6.35 27.01
C SER A 62 -4.22 -5.25 28.07
N ARG A 63 -4.19 -3.94 27.74
CA ARG A 63 -3.98 -2.86 28.72
C ARG A 63 -4.67 -1.51 28.46
N GLY A 64 -5.28 -1.27 27.27
CA GLY A 64 -5.92 0.01 26.90
C GLY A 64 -4.94 1.09 26.42
N VAL A 65 -5.43 2.00 25.56
CA VAL A 65 -4.59 3.00 24.84
C VAL A 65 -3.97 4.05 25.76
N ASP A 66 -4.66 4.44 26.82
CA ASP A 66 -4.26 5.58 27.66
C ASP A 66 -3.00 5.30 28.53
N ASN A 67 -2.64 4.03 28.73
CA ASN A 67 -1.47 3.63 29.51
C ASN A 67 -0.27 3.13 28.68
N ASP A 68 -0.41 3.03 27.35
CA ASP A 68 0.50 2.22 26.51
C ASP A 68 1.31 2.98 25.47
N SER A 69 1.43 4.31 25.58
CA SER A 69 2.26 5.09 24.63
C SER A 69 3.72 4.62 24.57
N VAL A 70 4.27 4.18 25.70
CA VAL A 70 5.64 3.65 25.78
C VAL A 70 5.75 2.30 25.06
N GLN A 71 4.71 1.46 25.18
CA GLN A 71 4.65 0.16 24.51
C GLN A 71 4.47 0.34 23.00
N LEU A 72 3.56 1.23 22.57
CA LEU A 72 3.40 1.57 21.15
C LEU A 72 4.69 2.11 20.55
N ALA A 73 5.39 2.99 21.26
CA ALA A 73 6.69 3.48 20.82
C ALA A 73 7.74 2.36 20.75
N THR A 74 7.68 1.38 21.65
CA THR A 74 8.58 0.22 21.63
C THR A 74 8.29 -0.69 20.45
N ILE A 75 7.00 -0.96 20.15
CA ILE A 75 6.58 -1.73 18.98
C ILE A 75 7.01 -1.01 17.70
N MET A 76 6.79 0.29 17.61
CA MET A 76 7.20 1.10 16.46
C MET A 76 8.69 1.06 16.17
N ARG A 77 9.53 0.95 17.18
CA ARG A 77 10.99 0.79 17.00
C ARG A 77 11.40 -0.54 16.36
N MET A 78 10.52 -1.55 16.44
CA MET A 78 10.73 -2.87 15.81
C MET A 78 10.18 -2.93 14.39
N MET A 79 9.40 -1.92 13.98
CA MET A 79 8.80 -1.82 12.65
C MET A 79 9.70 -1.06 11.68
N PRO A 80 9.49 -1.19 10.35
CA PRO A 80 10.20 -0.38 9.36
C PRO A 80 10.07 1.12 9.62
N ALA A 81 11.15 1.87 9.41
CA ALA A 81 11.20 3.30 9.70
C ALA A 81 10.24 4.14 8.83
N GLU A 82 9.84 3.63 7.68
CA GLU A 82 8.89 4.26 6.76
C GLU A 82 7.43 4.09 7.18
N LEU A 83 7.19 3.26 8.20
CA LEU A 83 5.84 2.98 8.68
C LEU A 83 5.40 4.05 9.67
N ARG A 84 4.19 4.57 9.47
CA ARG A 84 3.51 5.46 10.41
C ARG A 84 2.29 4.74 11.00
N LEU A 85 2.18 4.78 12.31
CA LEU A 85 1.03 4.27 13.06
C LEU A 85 0.21 5.42 13.61
N THR A 86 -1.10 5.36 13.40
CA THR A 86 -2.07 6.28 14.00
C THR A 86 -3.18 5.46 14.62
N VAL A 87 -3.50 5.69 15.88
CA VAL A 87 -4.65 5.08 16.58
C VAL A 87 -5.76 6.10 16.68
N VAL A 88 -6.94 5.73 16.18
CA VAL A 88 -8.11 6.61 16.05
C VAL A 88 -9.26 6.03 16.89
N SER A 89 -9.97 6.87 17.64
CA SER A 89 -11.19 6.46 18.34
C SER A 89 -12.36 6.27 17.36
N ARG A 90 -13.46 5.65 17.81
CA ARG A 90 -14.68 5.50 16.98
C ARG A 90 -15.27 6.83 16.51
N GLU A 91 -15.04 7.92 17.25
CA GLU A 91 -15.48 9.26 16.89
C GLU A 91 -14.54 9.97 15.91
N GLY A 92 -13.51 9.29 15.39
CA GLY A 92 -12.54 9.85 14.45
C GLY A 92 -11.40 10.64 15.08
N LYS A 93 -11.34 10.73 16.42
CA LYS A 93 -10.28 11.46 17.13
C LYS A 93 -9.02 10.65 17.20
N VAL A 94 -7.90 11.24 16.83
CA VAL A 94 -6.59 10.59 16.96
C VAL A 94 -6.21 10.54 18.44
N LYS A 95 -5.88 9.35 18.91
CA LYS A 95 -5.42 9.08 20.28
C LYS A 95 -3.90 8.96 20.37
N TYR A 96 -3.29 8.42 19.34
CA TYR A 96 -1.84 8.26 19.24
C TYR A 96 -1.40 8.40 17.76
N ASP A 97 -0.25 8.99 17.58
CA ASP A 97 0.43 9.04 16.27
C ASP A 97 1.93 8.88 16.49
N SER A 98 2.58 8.00 15.74
CA SER A 98 3.99 7.67 15.91
C SER A 98 4.94 8.84 15.64
N ASN A 99 4.50 9.86 14.90
CA ASN A 99 5.33 11.03 14.59
C ASN A 99 5.19 12.15 15.63
N THR A 100 4.01 12.30 16.25
CA THR A 100 3.69 13.42 17.15
C THR A 100 3.47 12.98 18.60
N GLY A 101 3.26 11.68 18.84
CA GLY A 101 3.02 11.15 20.19
C GLY A 101 1.55 11.26 20.64
N LEU A 102 1.35 11.35 21.97
CA LEU A 102 0.03 11.50 22.59
C LEU A 102 -0.35 12.97 22.73
N GLY A 103 -1.60 13.33 22.41
CA GLY A 103 -2.25 14.55 22.92
C GLY A 103 -2.01 15.83 22.14
N GLU A 104 -1.33 15.87 21.01
CA GLU A 104 -1.38 17.03 20.12
C GLU A 104 -2.72 17.10 19.41
N LYS A 105 -3.18 18.34 19.07
CA LYS A 105 -4.37 18.60 18.26
C LYS A 105 -4.19 17.97 16.87
N LEU A 106 -4.45 16.69 16.79
CA LEU A 106 -4.45 15.96 15.52
C LEU A 106 -5.83 16.12 14.88
N ASP A 107 -5.83 16.28 13.57
CA ASP A 107 -7.03 16.42 12.77
C ASP A 107 -8.00 15.25 12.97
N ASP A 108 -9.29 15.51 12.77
CA ASP A 108 -10.31 14.47 12.72
C ASP A 108 -10.06 13.56 11.50
N HIS A 109 -9.86 12.27 11.76
CA HIS A 109 -9.60 11.25 10.75
C HIS A 109 -10.85 10.45 10.36
N SER A 110 -12.03 10.78 10.87
CA SER A 110 -13.29 10.08 10.56
C SER A 110 -13.62 10.06 9.07
N ASN A 111 -13.26 11.11 8.34
CA ASN A 111 -13.53 11.26 6.91
C ASN A 111 -12.48 10.59 6.01
N ARG A 112 -11.48 9.92 6.57
CA ARG A 112 -10.47 9.21 5.76
C ARG A 112 -11.06 7.91 5.22
N PRO A 113 -10.91 7.64 3.89
CA PRO A 113 -11.54 6.48 3.25
C PRO A 113 -11.22 5.15 3.94
N GLU A 114 -9.95 4.92 4.28
CA GLU A 114 -9.50 3.71 4.96
C GLU A 114 -10.11 3.57 6.37
N VAL A 115 -10.23 4.67 7.11
CA VAL A 115 -10.83 4.68 8.46
C VAL A 115 -12.34 4.41 8.38
N HIS A 116 -13.03 5.08 7.46
CA HIS A 116 -14.47 4.87 7.24
C HIS A 116 -14.78 3.43 6.81
N GLN A 117 -13.95 2.86 5.92
CA GLN A 117 -14.09 1.45 5.51
C GLN A 117 -13.87 0.51 6.70
N ALA A 118 -12.82 0.75 7.51
CA ALA A 118 -12.53 -0.06 8.67
C ALA A 118 -13.64 -0.01 9.72
N MET A 119 -14.27 1.14 9.93
CA MET A 119 -15.43 1.27 10.83
C MET A 119 -16.65 0.47 10.35
N THR A 120 -16.81 0.29 9.04
CA THR A 120 -17.98 -0.37 8.43
C THR A 120 -17.74 -1.86 8.16
N HIS A 121 -16.54 -2.24 7.71
CA HIS A 121 -16.20 -3.57 7.23
C HIS A 121 -15.08 -4.24 8.04
N ALA A 122 -14.71 -3.69 9.19
CA ALA A 122 -13.60 -4.11 10.05
C ALA A 122 -12.20 -3.81 9.49
N GLU A 123 -12.03 -3.72 8.18
CA GLU A 123 -10.76 -3.39 7.52
C GLU A 123 -11.01 -2.41 6.38
N GLY A 124 -10.03 -1.56 6.08
CA GLY A 124 -10.08 -0.63 4.97
C GLY A 124 -8.69 -0.29 4.44
N CYS A 125 -8.60 0.02 3.15
CA CYS A 125 -7.35 0.46 2.53
C CYS A 125 -7.60 1.60 1.55
N ASP A 126 -6.59 2.44 1.39
CA ASP A 126 -6.59 3.53 0.42
C ASP A 126 -5.17 3.82 -0.08
N VAL A 127 -5.09 4.37 -1.28
CA VAL A 127 -3.82 4.76 -1.90
C VAL A 127 -3.93 6.20 -2.36
N ARG A 128 -3.18 7.09 -1.75
CA ARG A 128 -3.23 8.49 -2.11
C ARG A 128 -1.88 9.20 -2.07
N LEU A 129 -1.77 10.23 -2.89
CA LEU A 129 -0.64 11.13 -2.88
C LEU A 129 -0.69 12.00 -1.62
N SER A 130 0.38 12.02 -0.85
CA SER A 130 0.52 12.97 0.24
C SER A 130 0.85 14.36 -0.30
N HIS A 131 -0.02 15.33 -0.02
CA HIS A 131 0.22 16.72 -0.44
C HIS A 131 1.45 17.35 0.22
N SER A 132 1.84 16.87 1.40
CA SER A 132 2.97 17.42 2.14
C SER A 132 4.33 16.88 1.67
N THR A 133 4.38 15.63 1.21
CA THR A 133 5.64 14.96 0.82
C THR A 133 5.76 14.70 -0.68
N GLY A 134 4.67 14.82 -1.45
CA GLY A 134 4.63 14.46 -2.87
C GLY A 134 4.81 12.96 -3.15
N VAL A 135 4.74 12.12 -2.13
CA VAL A 135 4.89 10.66 -2.22
C VAL A 135 3.53 9.98 -2.11
N THR A 136 3.35 8.93 -2.89
CA THR A 136 2.15 8.07 -2.80
C THR A 136 2.33 7.08 -1.66
N TYR A 137 1.43 7.12 -0.69
CA TYR A 137 1.39 6.17 0.41
C TYR A 137 0.23 5.19 0.26
N PHE A 138 0.46 3.99 0.75
CA PHE A 138 -0.57 3.00 0.97
C PHE A 138 -1.03 3.09 2.42
N TYR A 139 -2.34 3.27 2.62
CA TYR A 139 -2.99 3.33 3.93
C TYR A 139 -3.77 2.05 4.16
N TYR A 140 -3.63 1.50 5.35
CA TYR A 140 -4.40 0.35 5.81
C TYR A 140 -4.95 0.67 7.20
N ALA A 141 -6.22 0.44 7.41
CA ALA A 141 -6.88 0.62 8.69
C ALA A 141 -7.60 -0.67 9.10
N LYS A 142 -7.60 -0.95 10.40
CA LYS A 142 -8.30 -2.07 11.00
C LYS A 142 -9.05 -1.62 12.24
N SER A 143 -10.33 -1.97 12.34
CA SER A 143 -11.15 -1.70 13.51
C SER A 143 -10.92 -2.76 14.57
N TYR A 144 -10.67 -2.33 15.81
CA TYR A 144 -10.37 -3.23 16.91
C TYR A 144 -10.78 -2.63 18.26
N GLY A 145 -11.57 -3.39 19.08
CA GLY A 145 -11.86 -3.02 20.47
C GLY A 145 -12.39 -1.60 20.72
N GLY A 146 -12.96 -0.93 19.69
CA GLY A 146 -13.43 0.46 19.79
C GLY A 146 -12.47 1.51 19.21
N PHE A 147 -11.38 1.08 18.59
CA PHE A 147 -10.41 1.91 17.88
C PHE A 147 -10.24 1.48 16.42
N VAL A 148 -9.65 2.36 15.63
CA VAL A 148 -9.20 2.10 14.25
C VAL A 148 -7.75 2.51 14.11
#